data_8bef93a70f5d01457ffccec49ade7e7d
#
_entry.id   8bef93a70f5d01457ffccec49ade7e7d
#
_cell.length_a   1.000
_cell.length_b   1.000
_cell.length_c   1.000
_cell.angle_alpha   90.00
_cell.angle_beta   90.00
_cell.angle_gamma   90.00
#
_symmetry.space_group_name_H-M   'P 1'
#
loop_
_entity.id
_entity.type
_entity.pdbx_description
1 polymer ?
#
loop_
_entity_poly.entity_id
_entity_poly.type
_entity_poly.pdbx_seq_one_letter_code
_entity_poly.pdbx_strand_id
1 'polypeptide(L)'
;MAIYLSQIVVEHREVSLKNKPKSMMEISPKGTVPVLLLENGDVIDESMDIINWCLETKSRVFKDILDDNQKALTKKIIKIFDEKFKFHLDRYKYATRYKNVDAVSHRDACLDILKTLDKNINNTKWFFSNNVNKIDISVLPFIRQFRIADPLWFDANQSIPNIQIWLENFLQSKLLNEVMINFDVWEPNDPIKLFPTNL
;
A
#
# COMPACT_ATOMS: atom_id res chain seq x y z
N MET A 1 -4.26 5.73 2.18
CA MET A 1 -5.36 4.87 2.72
C MET A 1 -5.49 4.99 4.23
N ALA A 2 -4.48 4.68 5.05
CA ALA A 2 -4.59 4.76 6.51
C ALA A 2 -5.04 6.16 6.99
N ILE A 3 -4.41 7.23 6.53
CA ILE A 3 -4.77 8.63 6.80
C ILE A 3 -6.27 8.88 6.50
N TYR A 4 -6.74 8.46 5.30
CA TYR A 4 -8.15 8.60 4.90
C TYR A 4 -9.09 7.83 5.83
N LEU A 5 -8.80 6.56 6.11
CA LEU A 5 -9.62 5.70 6.98
C LEU A 5 -9.67 6.23 8.43
N SER A 6 -8.60 6.84 8.89
CA SER A 6 -8.51 7.43 10.23
C SER A 6 -9.13 8.81 10.32
N GLN A 7 -9.58 9.39 9.19
CA GLN A 7 -10.11 10.75 9.10
C GLN A 7 -9.14 11.81 9.67
N ILE A 8 -7.85 11.58 9.50
CA ILE A 8 -6.82 12.54 9.90
C ILE A 8 -6.58 13.48 8.72
N VAL A 9 -6.73 14.78 8.94
CA VAL A 9 -6.47 15.78 7.90
C VAL A 9 -5.00 16.14 7.92
N VAL A 10 -4.36 16.08 6.77
CA VAL A 10 -2.96 16.47 6.57
C VAL A 10 -2.82 17.46 5.43
N GLU A 11 -1.79 18.31 5.48
CA GLU A 11 -1.35 19.05 4.31
C GLU A 11 -0.66 18.04 3.35
N HIS A 12 -1.19 17.92 2.14
CA HIS A 12 -0.67 17.04 1.12
C HIS A 12 0.26 17.78 0.17
N ARG A 13 1.47 17.27 0.01
CA ARG A 13 2.45 17.77 -0.95
C ARG A 13 2.85 16.64 -1.89
N GLU A 14 2.31 16.62 -3.11
CA GLU A 14 2.72 15.68 -4.15
C GLU A 14 4.14 16.00 -4.62
N VAL A 15 4.98 14.98 -4.77
CA VAL A 15 6.38 15.18 -5.12
C VAL A 15 6.80 14.41 -6.37
N SER A 16 7.60 15.04 -7.21
CA SER A 16 8.29 14.36 -8.29
C SER A 16 9.49 13.58 -7.74
N LEU A 17 9.50 12.24 -7.91
CA LEU A 17 10.61 11.40 -7.46
C LEU A 17 11.94 11.71 -8.19
N LYS A 18 11.86 12.34 -9.37
CA LYS A 18 13.05 12.79 -10.14
C LYS A 18 13.58 14.13 -9.67
N ASN A 19 12.72 14.99 -9.09
CA ASN A 19 13.07 16.32 -8.60
C ASN A 19 12.40 16.53 -7.24
N LYS A 20 13.04 16.01 -6.19
CA LYS A 20 12.50 16.06 -4.83
C LYS A 20 12.72 17.45 -4.22
N PRO A 21 11.72 18.03 -3.53
CA PRO A 21 11.88 19.31 -2.85
C PRO A 21 12.99 19.26 -1.80
N LYS A 22 13.75 20.35 -1.69
CA LYS A 22 14.83 20.47 -0.70
C LYS A 22 14.30 20.28 0.72
N SER A 23 13.14 20.88 1.04
CA SER A 23 12.48 20.73 2.34
C SER A 23 12.16 19.29 2.71
N MET A 24 11.79 18.44 1.73
CA MET A 24 11.60 17.01 1.97
C MET A 24 12.92 16.31 2.30
N MET A 25 13.99 16.64 1.58
CA MET A 25 15.32 16.03 1.79
C MET A 25 15.94 16.44 3.14
N GLU A 26 15.60 17.62 3.65
CA GLU A 26 16.05 18.10 4.97
C GLU A 26 15.41 17.30 6.12
N ILE A 27 14.15 16.91 6.00
CA ILE A 27 13.43 16.14 7.04
C ILE A 27 13.58 14.63 6.88
N SER A 28 13.76 14.11 5.66
CA SER A 28 13.99 12.68 5.38
C SER A 28 15.10 12.50 4.35
N PRO A 29 16.36 12.37 4.78
CA PRO A 29 17.52 12.22 3.89
C PRO A 29 17.48 10.97 3.00
N LYS A 30 16.70 9.94 3.36
CA LYS A 30 16.44 8.78 2.49
C LYS A 30 15.88 9.20 1.13
N GLY A 31 15.11 10.30 1.09
CA GLY A 31 14.45 10.77 -0.12
C GLY A 31 13.46 9.77 -0.71
N THR A 32 12.89 8.89 0.11
CA THR A 32 11.80 7.99 -0.27
C THR A 32 10.44 8.56 0.13
N VAL A 33 9.38 8.11 -0.51
CA VAL A 33 8.01 8.44 -0.15
C VAL A 33 7.30 7.19 0.38
N PRO A 34 6.32 7.33 1.28
CA PRO A 34 5.80 8.59 1.86
C PRO A 34 6.68 9.14 2.99
N VAL A 35 6.52 10.44 3.28
CA VAL A 35 7.07 11.10 4.48
C VAL A 35 5.93 11.84 5.17
N LEU A 36 5.76 11.62 6.46
CA LEU A 36 4.78 12.32 7.30
C LEU A 36 5.52 13.09 8.38
N LEU A 37 5.36 14.42 8.38
CA LEU A 37 5.84 15.32 9.42
C LEU A 37 4.69 15.60 10.39
N LEU A 38 4.89 15.31 11.66
CA LEU A 38 3.92 15.54 12.72
C LEU A 38 4.05 16.97 13.30
N GLU A 39 3.00 17.47 13.95
CA GLU A 39 2.97 18.81 14.55
C GLU A 39 4.05 19.02 15.62
N ASN A 40 4.48 17.95 16.31
CA ASN A 40 5.55 17.99 17.30
C ASN A 40 6.96 17.98 16.69
N GLY A 41 7.07 17.91 15.36
CA GLY A 41 8.32 17.84 14.62
C GLY A 41 8.84 16.44 14.34
N ASP A 42 8.20 15.40 14.85
CA ASP A 42 8.59 14.02 14.54
C ASP A 42 8.34 13.68 13.07
N VAL A 43 9.21 12.87 12.48
CA VAL A 43 9.11 12.44 11.09
C VAL A 43 8.90 10.93 11.02
N ILE A 44 7.89 10.50 10.26
CA ILE A 44 7.62 9.09 9.97
C ILE A 44 7.80 8.90 8.46
N ASP A 45 8.79 8.12 8.03
CA ASP A 45 9.18 7.96 6.63
C ASP A 45 9.11 6.51 6.10
N GLU A 46 8.41 5.64 6.84
CA GLU A 46 8.05 4.30 6.39
C GLU A 46 6.52 4.14 6.33
N SER A 47 6.02 3.58 5.23
CA SER A 47 4.57 3.42 5.02
C SER A 47 3.89 2.60 6.10
N MET A 48 4.57 1.57 6.62
CA MET A 48 4.03 0.72 7.69
C MET A 48 3.96 1.45 9.03
N ASP A 49 4.93 2.33 9.31
CA ASP A 49 4.93 3.12 10.55
C ASP A 49 3.84 4.20 10.50
N ILE A 50 3.57 4.79 9.33
CA ILE A 50 2.41 5.68 9.14
C ILE A 50 1.10 4.92 9.37
N ILE A 51 0.96 3.68 8.87
CA ILE A 51 -0.21 2.85 9.13
C ILE A 51 -0.36 2.56 10.64
N ASN A 52 0.72 2.19 11.31
CA ASN A 52 0.72 1.93 12.75
C ASN A 52 0.34 3.19 13.54
N TRP A 53 0.94 4.32 13.22
CA TRP A 53 0.62 5.61 13.82
C TRP A 53 -0.85 5.98 13.66
N CYS A 54 -1.44 5.75 12.48
CA CYS A 54 -2.86 5.98 12.25
C CYS A 54 -3.76 5.10 13.12
N LEU A 55 -3.37 3.83 13.34
CA LEU A 55 -4.13 2.89 14.19
C LEU A 55 -3.99 3.19 15.68
N GLU A 56 -2.84 3.69 16.12
CA GLU A 56 -2.53 4.05 17.50
C GLU A 56 -3.06 5.43 17.87
N THR A 57 -3.06 6.35 16.92
CA THR A 57 -3.68 7.65 17.08
C THR A 57 -5.16 7.44 17.36
N LYS A 58 -5.72 8.12 18.38
CA LYS A 58 -7.09 7.95 18.91
C LYS A 58 -8.22 8.18 17.88
N SER A 59 -7.94 7.88 16.62
CA SER A 59 -8.96 7.82 15.58
C SER A 59 -9.97 6.73 15.97
N ARG A 60 -11.19 7.15 16.25
CA ARG A 60 -12.29 6.24 16.60
C ARG A 60 -12.85 5.49 15.39
N VAL A 61 -12.36 5.79 14.20
CA VAL A 61 -12.97 5.38 12.93
C VAL A 61 -12.27 4.16 12.32
N PHE A 62 -10.94 4.20 12.18
CA PHE A 62 -10.18 3.06 11.67
C PHE A 62 -9.67 2.22 12.84
N LYS A 63 -10.26 1.04 13.00
CA LYS A 63 -9.89 0.07 14.05
C LYS A 63 -9.60 -1.27 13.42
N ASP A 64 -8.45 -1.81 13.78
CA ASP A 64 -8.04 -3.15 13.40
C ASP A 64 -8.59 -4.16 14.42
N ILE A 65 -9.88 -4.49 14.28
CA ILE A 65 -10.59 -5.41 15.19
C ILE A 65 -10.30 -6.84 14.75
N LEU A 66 -9.17 -7.37 15.21
CA LEU A 66 -8.69 -8.71 14.91
C LEU A 66 -8.43 -9.50 16.21
N ASP A 67 -8.70 -10.80 16.17
CA ASP A 67 -8.25 -11.71 17.22
C ASP A 67 -6.72 -11.92 17.16
N ASP A 68 -6.16 -12.62 18.14
CA ASP A 68 -4.70 -12.76 18.25
C ASP A 68 -4.12 -13.64 17.12
N ASN A 69 -4.86 -14.63 16.62
CA ASN A 69 -4.45 -15.44 15.49
C ASN A 69 -4.43 -14.61 14.19
N GLN A 70 -5.45 -13.79 13.97
CA GLN A 70 -5.55 -12.88 12.84
C GLN A 70 -4.44 -11.82 12.88
N LYS A 71 -4.13 -11.27 14.06
CA LYS A 71 -3.00 -10.33 14.24
C LYS A 71 -1.66 -10.99 13.91
N ALA A 72 -1.42 -12.22 14.42
CA ALA A 72 -0.21 -12.97 14.14
C ALA A 72 -0.07 -13.28 12.63
N LEU A 73 -1.16 -13.71 11.99
CA LEU A 73 -1.20 -13.96 10.55
C LEU A 73 -0.95 -12.67 9.75
N THR A 74 -1.60 -11.56 10.11
CA THR A 74 -1.40 -10.25 9.50
C THR A 74 0.08 -9.84 9.54
N LYS A 75 0.72 -9.92 10.73
CA LYS A 75 2.14 -9.60 10.88
C LYS A 75 3.03 -10.45 9.98
N LYS A 76 2.76 -11.76 9.92
CA LYS A 76 3.51 -12.70 9.06
C LYS A 76 3.35 -12.36 7.58
N ILE A 77 2.13 -12.11 7.12
CA ILE A 77 1.85 -11.79 5.71
C ILE A 77 2.51 -10.46 5.32
N ILE A 78 2.33 -9.41 6.12
CA ILE A 78 2.94 -8.09 5.85
C ILE A 78 4.46 -8.23 5.72
N LYS A 79 5.11 -8.97 6.61
CA LYS A 79 6.55 -9.23 6.53
C LYS A 79 6.95 -9.91 5.22
N ILE A 80 6.19 -10.92 4.78
CA ILE A 80 6.45 -11.62 3.51
C ILE A 80 6.32 -10.64 2.33
N PHE A 81 5.32 -9.75 2.36
CA PHE A 81 5.09 -8.81 1.28
C PHE A 81 6.16 -7.70 1.24
N ASP A 82 6.55 -7.18 2.37
CA ASP A 82 7.56 -6.11 2.44
C ASP A 82 8.97 -6.60 2.09
N GLU A 83 9.33 -7.81 2.47
CA GLU A 83 10.66 -8.38 2.21
C GLU A 83 10.72 -9.14 0.87
N LYS A 84 9.94 -10.23 0.75
CA LYS A 84 10.06 -11.18 -0.36
C LYS A 84 9.24 -10.77 -1.58
N PHE A 85 7.95 -10.47 -1.38
CA PHE A 85 7.09 -10.14 -2.51
C PHE A 85 7.56 -8.88 -3.23
N LYS A 86 7.86 -7.83 -2.48
CA LYS A 86 8.39 -6.56 -3.01
C LYS A 86 9.69 -6.77 -3.79
N PHE A 87 10.61 -7.58 -3.25
CA PHE A 87 11.86 -7.92 -3.93
C PHE A 87 11.63 -8.54 -5.31
N HIS A 88 10.70 -9.51 -5.40
CA HIS A 88 10.39 -10.18 -6.66
C HIS A 88 9.55 -9.28 -7.58
N LEU A 89 8.60 -8.54 -7.05
CA LEU A 89 7.76 -7.59 -7.79
C LEU A 89 8.61 -6.54 -8.51
N ASP A 90 9.58 -5.95 -7.82
CA ASP A 90 10.46 -4.92 -8.40
C ASP A 90 11.28 -5.50 -9.58
N ARG A 91 11.79 -6.72 -9.45
CA ARG A 91 12.56 -7.39 -10.50
C ARG A 91 11.69 -7.88 -11.66
N TYR A 92 10.47 -8.24 -11.40
CA TYR A 92 9.50 -8.53 -12.44
C TYR A 92 9.10 -7.27 -13.21
N LYS A 93 8.64 -6.25 -12.50
CA LYS A 93 8.09 -5.03 -13.09
C LYS A 93 9.14 -4.15 -13.77
N TYR A 94 10.35 -4.13 -13.23
CA TYR A 94 11.45 -3.27 -13.65
C TYR A 94 12.70 -4.09 -14.04
N ALA A 95 12.51 -5.24 -14.67
CA ALA A 95 13.60 -6.17 -15.02
C ALA A 95 14.77 -5.47 -15.75
N THR A 96 14.48 -4.50 -16.60
CA THR A 96 15.50 -3.73 -17.35
C THR A 96 16.45 -2.89 -16.47
N ARG A 97 16.11 -2.68 -15.20
CA ARG A 97 16.97 -1.95 -14.24
C ARG A 97 18.02 -2.85 -13.59
N TYR A 98 17.91 -4.15 -13.75
CA TYR A 98 18.76 -5.15 -13.11
C TYR A 98 19.54 -5.95 -14.14
N LYS A 99 20.80 -6.31 -13.81
CA LYS A 99 21.62 -7.16 -14.67
C LYS A 99 21.24 -8.62 -14.45
N ASN A 100 21.14 -9.39 -15.52
CA ASN A 100 20.91 -10.85 -15.49
C ASN A 100 19.67 -11.29 -14.68
N VAL A 101 18.57 -10.56 -14.79
CA VAL A 101 17.32 -10.88 -14.13
C VAL A 101 16.38 -11.57 -15.10
N ASP A 102 15.89 -12.74 -14.72
CA ASP A 102 14.78 -13.40 -15.39
C ASP A 102 13.44 -12.93 -14.77
N ALA A 103 12.75 -12.05 -15.48
CA ALA A 103 11.48 -11.48 -15.04
C ALA A 103 10.41 -12.55 -14.78
N VAL A 104 10.39 -13.64 -15.58
CA VAL A 104 9.41 -14.73 -15.46
C VAL A 104 9.61 -15.49 -14.15
N SER A 105 10.85 -15.84 -13.79
CA SER A 105 11.15 -16.48 -12.50
C SER A 105 10.71 -15.61 -11.31
N HIS A 106 10.87 -14.28 -11.39
CA HIS A 106 10.41 -13.39 -10.34
C HIS A 106 8.88 -13.24 -10.29
N ARG A 107 8.21 -13.25 -11.45
CA ARG A 107 6.75 -13.33 -11.53
C ARG A 107 6.23 -14.59 -10.85
N ASP A 108 6.83 -15.72 -11.16
CA ASP A 108 6.39 -17.03 -10.66
C ASP A 108 6.63 -17.14 -9.14
N ALA A 109 7.72 -16.57 -8.63
CA ALA A 109 7.94 -16.44 -7.17
C ALA A 109 6.88 -15.58 -6.48
N CYS A 110 6.44 -14.47 -7.09
CA CYS A 110 5.29 -13.69 -6.59
C CYS A 110 4.02 -14.54 -6.61
N LEU A 111 3.76 -15.26 -7.69
CA LEU A 111 2.59 -16.12 -7.82
C LEU A 111 2.54 -17.21 -6.74
N ASP A 112 3.64 -17.83 -6.38
CA ASP A 112 3.68 -18.86 -5.34
C ASP A 112 3.36 -18.28 -3.94
N ILE A 113 3.78 -17.06 -3.66
CA ILE A 113 3.37 -16.33 -2.46
C ILE A 113 1.84 -16.09 -2.50
N LEU A 114 1.31 -15.63 -3.63
CA LEU A 114 -0.12 -15.39 -3.81
C LEU A 114 -0.95 -16.68 -3.67
N LYS A 115 -0.52 -17.80 -4.25
CA LYS A 115 -1.21 -19.10 -4.09
C LYS A 115 -1.29 -19.54 -2.62
N THR A 116 -0.25 -19.25 -1.84
CA THR A 116 -0.25 -19.53 -0.41
C THR A 116 -1.21 -18.63 0.32
N LEU A 117 -1.27 -17.35 -0.04
CA LEU A 117 -2.17 -16.36 0.55
C LEU A 117 -3.63 -16.63 0.18
N ASP A 118 -3.90 -17.03 -1.06
CA ASP A 118 -5.25 -17.30 -1.60
C ASP A 118 -6.04 -18.28 -0.75
N LYS A 119 -5.36 -19.28 -0.17
CA LYS A 119 -5.96 -20.29 0.71
C LYS A 119 -6.42 -19.75 2.08
N ASN A 120 -5.99 -18.55 2.45
CA ASN A 120 -6.31 -17.91 3.73
C ASN A 120 -7.38 -16.84 3.61
N ILE A 121 -7.82 -16.50 2.40
CA ILE A 121 -8.87 -15.50 2.18
C ILE A 121 -10.23 -16.14 2.40
N ASN A 122 -11.03 -15.54 3.28
CA ASN A 122 -12.39 -15.94 3.54
C ASN A 122 -13.32 -15.41 2.43
N ASN A 123 -14.52 -15.97 2.33
CA ASN A 123 -15.55 -15.49 1.42
C ASN A 123 -16.22 -14.20 1.99
N THR A 124 -15.42 -13.17 2.20
CA THR A 124 -15.81 -11.85 2.71
C THR A 124 -15.30 -10.77 1.77
N LYS A 125 -15.83 -9.55 1.90
CA LYS A 125 -15.42 -8.44 1.02
C LYS A 125 -13.93 -8.11 1.15
N TRP A 126 -13.40 -8.15 2.38
CA TRP A 126 -12.00 -7.90 2.70
C TRP A 126 -11.36 -9.16 3.28
N PHE A 127 -10.10 -9.16 3.58
CA PHE A 127 -9.35 -10.37 3.91
C PHE A 127 -9.98 -11.21 5.05
N PHE A 128 -10.38 -10.59 6.15
CA PHE A 128 -10.97 -11.29 7.30
C PHE A 128 -12.47 -11.05 7.49
N SER A 129 -13.01 -9.95 6.95
CA SER A 129 -14.38 -9.53 7.23
C SER A 129 -14.96 -8.62 6.14
N ASN A 130 -16.11 -8.02 6.40
CA ASN A 130 -16.70 -7.01 5.52
C ASN A 130 -16.19 -5.59 5.78
N ASN A 131 -15.29 -5.42 6.75
CA ASN A 131 -14.63 -4.14 7.05
C ASN A 131 -13.16 -4.19 6.69
N VAL A 132 -12.65 -3.07 6.16
CA VAL A 132 -11.23 -2.89 5.86
C VAL A 132 -10.42 -2.99 7.14
N ASN A 133 -9.31 -3.71 7.10
CA ASN A 133 -8.36 -3.83 8.19
C ASN A 133 -6.92 -3.61 7.71
N LYS A 134 -5.96 -3.74 8.61
CA LYS A 134 -4.55 -3.44 8.36
C LYS A 134 -3.97 -4.25 7.20
N ILE A 135 -4.29 -5.55 7.08
CA ILE A 135 -3.74 -6.40 6.01
C ILE A 135 -4.19 -5.91 4.64
N ASP A 136 -5.45 -5.46 4.50
CA ASP A 136 -5.99 -5.00 3.23
C ASP A 136 -5.20 -3.80 2.70
N ILE A 137 -4.99 -2.78 3.52
CA ILE A 137 -4.29 -1.56 3.11
C ILE A 137 -2.77 -1.75 2.99
N SER A 138 -2.21 -2.78 3.62
CA SER A 138 -0.78 -3.07 3.54
C SER A 138 -0.41 -3.96 2.36
N VAL A 139 -1.31 -4.85 1.92
CA VAL A 139 -1.01 -5.90 0.95
C VAL A 139 -1.59 -5.60 -0.44
N LEU A 140 -2.84 -5.12 -0.52
CA LEU A 140 -3.51 -4.88 -1.81
C LEU A 140 -2.76 -3.92 -2.74
N PRO A 141 -2.03 -2.89 -2.28
CA PRO A 141 -1.21 -2.07 -3.18
C PRO A 141 -0.14 -2.86 -3.93
N PHE A 142 0.48 -3.85 -3.28
CA PHE A 142 1.47 -4.71 -3.94
C PHE A 142 0.81 -5.64 -4.97
N ILE A 143 -0.33 -6.25 -4.63
CA ILE A 143 -1.07 -7.11 -5.56
C ILE A 143 -1.56 -6.31 -6.76
N ARG A 144 -2.07 -5.09 -6.54
CA ARG A 144 -2.45 -4.17 -7.61
C ARG A 144 -1.26 -3.86 -8.53
N GLN A 145 -0.07 -3.59 -7.99
CA GLN A 145 1.13 -3.34 -8.79
C GLN A 145 1.58 -4.58 -9.55
N PHE A 146 1.38 -5.78 -8.99
CA PHE A 146 1.68 -7.04 -9.67
C PHE A 146 0.74 -7.27 -10.86
N ARG A 147 -0.58 -7.04 -10.67
CA ARG A 147 -1.55 -7.09 -11.77
C ARG A 147 -1.23 -6.08 -12.88
N ILE A 148 -0.85 -4.85 -12.53
CA ILE A 148 -0.53 -3.79 -13.51
C ILE A 148 0.67 -4.16 -14.40
N ALA A 149 1.59 -5.00 -13.92
CA ALA A 149 2.75 -5.43 -14.72
C ALA A 149 2.35 -6.28 -15.94
N ASP A 150 1.32 -7.13 -15.81
CA ASP A 150 0.72 -7.90 -16.90
C ASP A 150 -0.74 -8.25 -16.53
N PRO A 151 -1.70 -7.37 -16.84
CA PRO A 151 -3.10 -7.57 -16.47
C PRO A 151 -3.72 -8.81 -17.12
N LEU A 152 -3.39 -9.08 -18.39
CA LEU A 152 -3.99 -10.21 -19.11
C LEU A 152 -3.56 -11.54 -18.51
N TRP A 153 -2.28 -11.69 -18.19
CA TRP A 153 -1.77 -12.88 -17.55
C TRP A 153 -2.32 -13.06 -16.14
N PHE A 154 -2.39 -11.98 -15.35
CA PHE A 154 -2.92 -12.03 -13.98
C PHE A 154 -4.40 -12.42 -13.95
N ASP A 155 -5.21 -11.80 -14.80
CA ASP A 155 -6.67 -12.00 -14.83
C ASP A 155 -7.05 -13.39 -15.40
N ALA A 156 -6.21 -13.98 -16.27
CA ALA A 156 -6.39 -15.33 -16.78
C ALA A 156 -5.93 -16.43 -15.81
N ASN A 157 -5.27 -16.10 -14.71
CA ASN A 157 -4.67 -17.07 -13.79
C ASN A 157 -5.72 -17.69 -12.86
N GLN A 158 -6.03 -18.97 -13.08
CA GLN A 158 -7.04 -19.69 -12.31
C GLN A 158 -6.54 -20.22 -10.95
N SER A 159 -5.27 -20.02 -10.60
CA SER A 159 -4.69 -20.57 -9.37
C SER A 159 -4.83 -19.64 -8.15
N ILE A 160 -5.37 -18.42 -8.32
CA ILE A 160 -5.51 -17.39 -7.29
C ILE A 160 -6.89 -16.70 -7.33
N PRO A 161 -8.01 -17.45 -7.38
CA PRO A 161 -9.33 -16.87 -7.59
C PRO A 161 -9.78 -15.94 -6.45
N ASN A 162 -9.45 -16.27 -5.19
CA ASN A 162 -9.82 -15.44 -4.04
C ASN A 162 -9.03 -14.14 -4.00
N ILE A 163 -7.75 -14.16 -4.40
CA ILE A 163 -6.91 -12.95 -4.59
C ILE A 163 -7.54 -12.03 -5.64
N GLN A 164 -7.99 -12.59 -6.76
CA GLN A 164 -8.61 -11.80 -7.82
C GLN A 164 -9.89 -11.12 -7.34
N ILE A 165 -10.76 -11.85 -6.63
CA ILE A 165 -12.00 -11.30 -6.04
C ILE A 165 -11.66 -10.22 -4.99
N TRP A 166 -10.71 -10.46 -4.10
CA TRP A 166 -10.28 -9.52 -3.09
C TRP A 166 -9.70 -8.23 -3.70
N LEU A 167 -8.87 -8.38 -4.73
CA LEU A 167 -8.34 -7.24 -5.47
C LEU A 167 -9.46 -6.46 -6.18
N GLU A 168 -10.42 -7.15 -6.81
CA GLU A 168 -11.53 -6.50 -7.51
C GLU A 168 -12.41 -5.71 -6.53
N ASN A 169 -12.72 -6.27 -5.35
CA ASN A 169 -13.42 -5.55 -4.28
C ASN A 169 -12.68 -4.26 -3.88
N PHE A 170 -11.35 -4.28 -3.86
CA PHE A 170 -10.54 -3.10 -3.60
C PHE A 170 -10.60 -2.10 -4.75
N LEU A 171 -10.45 -2.56 -5.99
CA LEU A 171 -10.46 -1.71 -7.18
C LEU A 171 -11.77 -0.96 -7.34
N GLN A 172 -12.90 -1.58 -6.99
CA GLN A 172 -14.24 -0.98 -7.04
C GLN A 172 -14.61 -0.21 -5.76
N SER A 173 -13.74 -0.19 -4.75
CA SER A 173 -14.06 0.43 -3.46
C SER A 173 -14.05 1.95 -3.51
N LYS A 174 -14.96 2.56 -2.72
CA LYS A 174 -14.89 4.00 -2.43
C LYS A 174 -13.52 4.40 -1.90
N LEU A 175 -12.90 3.53 -1.06
CA LEU A 175 -11.56 3.78 -0.51
C LEU A 175 -10.53 4.08 -1.60
N LEU A 176 -10.45 3.22 -2.64
CA LEU A 176 -9.48 3.45 -3.71
C LEU A 176 -9.78 4.72 -4.49
N ASN A 177 -11.05 4.98 -4.82
CA ASN A 177 -11.45 6.17 -5.56
C ASN A 177 -11.06 7.46 -4.81
N GLU A 178 -11.27 7.50 -3.50
CA GLU A 178 -10.95 8.67 -2.67
C GLU A 178 -9.45 8.90 -2.45
N VAL A 179 -8.63 7.84 -2.51
CA VAL A 179 -7.18 7.97 -2.29
C VAL A 179 -6.36 8.04 -3.58
N MET A 180 -6.96 7.74 -4.73
CA MET A 180 -6.29 7.79 -6.05
C MET A 180 -6.57 9.11 -6.78
N ILE A 181 -6.75 10.19 -6.02
CA ILE A 181 -6.88 11.55 -6.56
C ILE A 181 -5.50 11.97 -7.08
N ASN A 182 -5.48 12.54 -8.28
CA ASN A 182 -4.27 13.14 -8.83
C ASN A 182 -4.10 14.55 -8.27
N PHE A 183 -2.95 14.81 -7.70
CA PHE A 183 -2.52 16.14 -7.30
C PHE A 183 -1.42 16.63 -8.24
N ASP A 184 -1.38 17.93 -8.48
CA ASP A 184 -0.23 18.56 -9.14
C ASP A 184 0.98 18.49 -8.23
N VAL A 185 2.17 18.35 -8.82
CA VAL A 185 3.44 18.39 -8.07
C VAL A 185 3.51 19.71 -7.31
N TRP A 186 3.80 19.61 -6.02
CA TRP A 186 3.87 20.75 -5.13
C TRP A 186 5.13 21.59 -5.42
N GLU A 187 4.96 22.93 -5.40
CA GLU A 187 6.03 23.91 -5.47
C GLU A 187 5.99 24.87 -4.26
N PRO A 188 7.15 25.45 -3.87
CA PRO A 188 7.17 26.47 -2.82
C PRO A 188 6.18 27.63 -3.14
N ASN A 189 5.37 28.01 -2.17
CA ASN A 189 4.31 29.02 -2.23
C ASN A 189 2.98 28.55 -2.88
N ASP A 190 2.84 27.28 -3.24
CA ASP A 190 1.54 26.74 -3.60
C ASP A 190 0.53 26.87 -2.44
N PRO A 191 -0.75 27.05 -2.73
CA PRO A 191 -1.78 27.00 -1.71
C PRO A 191 -1.81 25.64 -1.02
N ILE A 192 -2.13 25.65 0.28
CA ILE A 192 -2.25 24.41 1.07
C ILE A 192 -3.33 23.51 0.45
N LYS A 193 -2.96 22.30 0.12
CA LYS A 193 -3.87 21.25 -0.32
C LYS A 193 -4.09 20.28 0.86
N LEU A 194 -5.31 20.08 1.28
CA LEU A 194 -5.64 19.17 2.38
C LEU A 194 -6.04 17.79 1.83
N PHE A 195 -5.67 16.76 2.57
CA PHE A 195 -6.11 15.38 2.34
C PHE A 195 -6.52 14.74 3.68
N PRO A 196 -7.65 14.03 3.74
CA PRO A 196 -8.71 13.91 2.73
C PRO A 196 -9.40 15.24 2.42
N THR A 197 -9.90 15.38 1.17
CA THR A 197 -10.56 16.60 0.70
C THR A 197 -12.02 16.70 1.14
N ASN A 198 -12.64 15.57 1.47
CA ASN A 198 -14.06 15.45 1.82
C ASN A 198 -14.19 14.62 3.11
N LEU A 199 -14.17 15.27 4.24
CA LEU A 199 -14.58 14.74 5.55
C LEU A 199 -15.90 15.30 5.98
#